data_2f14276103520fb36b22864102de61fe
#
_entry.id   2f14276103520fb36b22864102de61fe
#
_cell.length_a   1.000
_cell.length_b   1.000
_cell.length_c   1.000
_cell.angle_alpha   90.00
_cell.angle_beta   90.00
_cell.angle_gamma   90.00
#
_symmetry.space_group_name_H-M   'P 1'
#
loop_
_entity.id
_entity.type
_entity.pdbx_description
1 polymer ?
#
loop_
_entity_poly.entity_id
_entity_poly.type
_entity_poly.pdbx_seq_one_letter_code
_entity_poly.pdbx_strand_id
1 'polypeptide(L)'
;MIGLTIARELALRGARDVCLIERGSLGAEASFAAAGMLVPQVEADGHDDFFALACRSRDLYPSFAAALLDETGIDVELDTTGTLYLALDEHDQAEIEKRYYWQTQAGLPVELLNASAARELEPCISEATHGALLFPKDIQVENRRLLSALANSVARLGVTVITETNVESLILEGHRVKGVQTNRGAFSCATVVIAAGPWSSFIQHASLAPIEPVRGQMVCLESKPQVTRHVIFSPRGYIVPRQDGRLLAGSTSERVGFAKSVTAGGISSILASAQEITPAIAGLPIVDTWAGLRPCSADGLPVLGPCDEIDGLFYATGHYRNGILLAPVTGELMSTAIIEGVTSPLLTPFRADRFLLRPVG
;
A
#
# COMPACT_ATOMS: atom_id res chain seq x y z
N MET A 1 8.69 -2.70 -0.47
CA MET A 1 7.55 -3.43 -1.09
C MET A 1 7.67 -3.38 -2.61
N ILE A 2 7.33 -2.29 -3.26
CA ILE A 2 7.22 -2.19 -4.73
C ILE A 2 8.50 -2.62 -5.45
N GLY A 3 9.67 -2.08 -5.07
CA GLY A 3 10.94 -2.49 -5.70
C GLY A 3 11.27 -3.98 -5.52
N LEU A 4 10.96 -4.56 -4.34
CA LEU A 4 11.13 -5.99 -4.10
C LEU A 4 10.23 -6.83 -5.01
N THR A 5 8.96 -6.44 -5.17
CA THR A 5 8.01 -7.18 -6.01
C THR A 5 8.42 -7.12 -7.48
N ILE A 6 8.83 -5.93 -7.99
CA ILE A 6 9.31 -5.79 -9.36
C ILE A 6 10.59 -6.63 -9.57
N ALA A 7 11.55 -6.56 -8.65
CA ALA A 7 12.80 -7.31 -8.75
C ALA A 7 12.55 -8.85 -8.76
N ARG A 8 11.59 -9.33 -7.93
CA ARG A 8 11.15 -10.71 -7.92
C ARG A 8 10.57 -11.12 -9.28
N GLU A 9 9.62 -10.35 -9.81
CA GLU A 9 8.97 -10.66 -11.08
C GLU A 9 9.95 -10.64 -12.26
N LEU A 10 10.90 -9.70 -12.28
CA LEU A 10 11.98 -9.68 -13.26
C LEU A 10 12.82 -10.95 -13.20
N ALA A 11 13.24 -11.36 -12.00
CA ALA A 11 14.06 -12.57 -11.81
C ALA A 11 13.29 -13.85 -12.18
N LEU A 12 12.02 -13.98 -11.80
CA LEU A 12 11.15 -15.10 -12.19
C LEU A 12 10.97 -15.23 -13.70
N ARG A 13 10.97 -14.10 -14.42
CA ARG A 13 10.91 -14.06 -15.90
C ARG A 13 12.27 -14.21 -16.56
N GLY A 14 13.32 -14.55 -15.79
CA GLY A 14 14.65 -14.86 -16.30
C GLY A 14 15.56 -13.64 -16.53
N ALA A 15 15.19 -12.45 -16.06
CA ALA A 15 16.11 -11.33 -16.06
C ALA A 15 17.32 -11.65 -15.17
N ARG A 16 18.52 -11.46 -15.73
CA ARG A 16 19.80 -11.62 -15.02
C ARG A 16 20.31 -10.24 -14.63
N ASP A 17 21.19 -10.20 -13.65
CA ASP A 17 21.85 -8.96 -13.20
C ASP A 17 20.87 -7.91 -12.65
N VAL A 18 19.81 -8.36 -11.98
CA VAL A 18 18.89 -7.48 -11.27
C VAL A 18 19.54 -7.02 -9.97
N CYS A 19 19.64 -5.71 -9.79
CA CYS A 19 20.18 -5.09 -8.58
C CYS A 19 19.13 -4.19 -7.93
N LEU A 20 18.87 -4.39 -6.64
CA LEU A 20 18.01 -3.55 -5.81
C LEU A 20 18.89 -2.73 -4.88
N ILE A 21 18.82 -1.41 -5.00
CA ILE A 21 19.54 -0.48 -4.15
C ILE A 21 18.56 0.15 -3.16
N GLU A 22 18.83 0.02 -1.87
CA GLU A 22 18.01 0.55 -0.78
C GLU A 22 18.82 1.53 0.07
N ARG A 23 18.27 2.69 0.32
CA ARG A 23 18.91 3.77 1.10
C ARG A 23 19.19 3.36 2.55
N GLY A 24 18.29 2.62 3.16
CA GLY A 24 18.40 2.14 4.53
C GLY A 24 18.26 0.62 4.61
N SER A 25 17.62 0.14 5.66
CA SER A 25 17.26 -1.26 5.78
C SER A 25 16.03 -1.60 4.95
N LEU A 26 15.98 -2.80 4.38
CA LEU A 26 14.85 -3.25 3.56
C LEU A 26 13.52 -3.14 4.30
N GLY A 27 12.58 -2.43 3.68
CA GLY A 27 11.22 -2.35 4.14
C GLY A 27 10.98 -1.46 5.36
N ALA A 28 11.98 -0.75 5.89
CA ALA A 28 11.90 0.02 7.15
C ALA A 28 11.02 1.29 7.10
N GLU A 29 10.46 1.63 5.93
CA GLU A 29 9.72 2.86 5.72
C GLU A 29 8.19 2.62 5.62
N ALA A 30 7.50 3.24 4.67
CA ALA A 30 6.04 3.19 4.52
C ALA A 30 5.48 1.76 4.51
N SER A 31 6.19 0.81 3.93
CA SER A 31 5.73 -0.59 3.84
C SER A 31 5.71 -1.31 5.18
N PHE A 32 6.66 -1.00 6.08
CA PHE A 32 6.66 -1.51 7.46
C PHE A 32 5.52 -0.88 8.28
N ALA A 33 5.27 0.41 8.06
CA ALA A 33 4.30 1.18 8.83
C ALA A 33 2.84 0.92 8.40
N ALA A 34 2.62 0.28 7.27
CA ALA A 34 1.28 0.01 6.74
C ALA A 34 0.47 -0.95 7.62
N ALA A 35 -0.85 -0.89 7.49
CA ALA A 35 -1.78 -1.80 8.17
C ALA A 35 -2.07 -3.09 7.36
N GLY A 36 -1.59 -3.22 6.13
CA GLY A 36 -1.75 -4.44 5.31
C GLY A 36 -3.16 -4.70 4.79
N MET A 37 -4.03 -3.71 4.81
CA MET A 37 -5.39 -3.80 4.26
C MET A 37 -5.34 -3.85 2.73
N LEU A 38 -6.18 -4.70 2.13
CA LEU A 38 -6.36 -4.91 0.70
C LEU A 38 -7.83 -4.64 0.37
N VAL A 39 -8.23 -3.37 0.45
CA VAL A 39 -9.63 -2.93 0.59
C VAL A 39 -10.07 -1.96 -0.52
N PRO A 40 -9.99 -2.35 -1.81
CA PRO A 40 -10.39 -1.46 -2.89
C PRO A 40 -11.85 -1.03 -2.82
N GLN A 41 -12.79 -1.89 -2.38
CA GLN A 41 -14.21 -1.57 -2.33
C GLN A 41 -14.55 -0.60 -1.19
N VAL A 42 -13.89 -0.76 -0.03
CA VAL A 42 -14.04 0.15 1.11
C VAL A 42 -13.62 1.58 0.77
N GLU A 43 -12.52 1.76 0.05
CA GLU A 43 -11.95 3.08 -0.26
C GLU A 43 -12.52 3.73 -1.53
N ALA A 44 -13.27 3.00 -2.38
CA ALA A 44 -13.76 3.51 -3.64
C ALA A 44 -15.04 4.33 -3.52
N ASP A 45 -15.08 5.49 -4.19
CA ASP A 45 -16.28 6.31 -4.34
C ASP A 45 -16.99 6.09 -5.68
N GLY A 46 -16.37 5.32 -6.61
CA GLY A 46 -16.90 4.99 -7.92
C GLY A 46 -16.02 3.98 -8.66
N HIS A 47 -16.47 3.59 -9.84
CA HIS A 47 -15.74 2.66 -10.73
C HIS A 47 -14.86 3.45 -11.70
N ASP A 48 -13.62 3.70 -11.30
CA ASP A 48 -12.60 4.35 -12.13
C ASP A 48 -11.43 3.40 -12.47
N ASP A 49 -10.45 3.90 -13.22
CA ASP A 49 -9.26 3.11 -13.61
C ASP A 49 -8.43 2.67 -12.40
N PHE A 50 -8.40 3.49 -11.34
CA PHE A 50 -7.69 3.13 -10.12
C PHE A 50 -8.39 1.98 -9.38
N PHE A 51 -9.70 2.04 -9.25
CA PHE A 51 -10.49 0.97 -8.68
C PHE A 51 -10.32 -0.35 -9.44
N ALA A 52 -10.34 -0.30 -10.79
CA ALA A 52 -10.12 -1.47 -11.63
C ALA A 52 -8.72 -2.09 -11.40
N LEU A 53 -7.67 -1.26 -11.35
CA LEU A 53 -6.31 -1.70 -11.05
C LEU A 53 -6.20 -2.30 -9.63
N ALA A 54 -6.82 -1.66 -8.65
CA ALA A 54 -6.81 -2.08 -7.25
C ALA A 54 -7.53 -3.42 -7.04
N CYS A 55 -8.70 -3.61 -7.65
CA CYS A 55 -9.43 -4.89 -7.63
C CYS A 55 -8.62 -6.00 -8.29
N ARG A 56 -8.03 -5.76 -9.46
CA ARG A 56 -7.14 -6.73 -10.11
C ARG A 56 -5.99 -7.14 -9.19
N SER A 57 -5.37 -6.18 -8.53
CA SER A 57 -4.26 -6.47 -7.62
C SER A 57 -4.69 -7.29 -6.41
N ARG A 58 -5.82 -6.95 -5.79
CA ARG A 58 -6.41 -7.74 -4.70
C ARG A 58 -6.65 -9.19 -5.14
N ASP A 59 -7.23 -9.38 -6.32
CA ASP A 59 -7.57 -10.70 -6.84
C ASP A 59 -6.33 -11.56 -7.18
N LEU A 60 -5.15 -10.96 -7.32
CA LEU A 60 -3.85 -11.66 -7.45
C LEU A 60 -3.31 -12.14 -6.10
N TYR A 61 -3.75 -11.59 -4.97
CA TYR A 61 -3.15 -11.89 -3.66
C TYR A 61 -3.17 -13.36 -3.25
N PRO A 62 -4.24 -14.15 -3.48
CA PRO A 62 -4.23 -15.56 -3.10
C PRO A 62 -3.10 -16.35 -3.76
N SER A 63 -2.92 -16.21 -5.07
CA SER A 63 -1.84 -16.88 -5.79
C SER A 63 -0.45 -16.32 -5.44
N PHE A 64 -0.36 -15.01 -5.24
CA PHE A 64 0.88 -14.34 -4.83
C PHE A 64 1.35 -14.78 -3.44
N ALA A 65 0.44 -14.88 -2.47
CA ALA A 65 0.73 -15.38 -1.13
C ALA A 65 1.16 -16.85 -1.14
N ALA A 66 0.45 -17.70 -1.89
CA ALA A 66 0.79 -19.11 -2.06
C ALA A 66 2.18 -19.30 -2.67
N ALA A 67 2.50 -18.56 -3.74
CA ALA A 67 3.82 -18.60 -4.37
C ALA A 67 4.94 -18.18 -3.40
N LEU A 68 4.73 -17.13 -2.61
CA LEU A 68 5.71 -16.69 -1.61
C LEU A 68 5.90 -17.73 -0.50
N LEU A 69 4.83 -18.40 -0.06
CA LEU A 69 4.93 -19.49 0.91
C LEU A 69 5.76 -20.66 0.35
N ASP A 70 5.48 -21.08 -0.87
CA ASP A 70 6.23 -22.15 -1.55
C ASP A 70 7.71 -21.79 -1.74
N GLU A 71 8.00 -20.56 -2.15
CA GLU A 71 9.36 -20.08 -2.39
C GLU A 71 10.17 -19.92 -1.10
N THR A 72 9.54 -19.50 0.01
CA THR A 72 10.27 -19.00 1.18
C THR A 72 9.97 -19.76 2.47
N GLY A 73 8.86 -20.47 2.54
CA GLY A 73 8.32 -21.05 3.76
C GLY A 73 7.70 -20.03 4.73
N ILE A 74 7.54 -18.76 4.30
CA ILE A 74 6.96 -17.70 5.13
C ILE A 74 5.50 -17.50 4.75
N ASP A 75 4.59 -17.85 5.65
CA ASP A 75 3.17 -17.51 5.53
C ASP A 75 2.97 -16.01 5.78
N VAL A 76 2.38 -15.32 4.82
CA VAL A 76 2.10 -13.88 4.90
C VAL A 76 0.80 -13.56 5.64
N GLU A 77 0.15 -14.59 6.20
CA GLU A 77 -1.10 -14.49 6.96
C GLU A 77 -2.19 -13.74 6.17
N LEU A 78 -2.43 -14.20 4.94
CA LEU A 78 -3.53 -13.67 4.12
C LEU A 78 -4.85 -14.04 4.78
N ASP A 79 -5.57 -13.04 5.27
CA ASP A 79 -6.85 -13.20 5.95
C ASP A 79 -7.99 -12.75 5.04
N THR A 80 -8.89 -13.68 4.74
CA THR A 80 -10.04 -13.51 3.84
C THR A 80 -11.37 -13.40 4.58
N THR A 81 -11.36 -13.05 5.86
CA THR A 81 -12.56 -12.88 6.68
C THR A 81 -13.50 -11.79 6.14
N GLY A 82 -12.93 -10.78 5.46
CA GLY A 82 -13.65 -9.64 4.91
C GLY A 82 -13.45 -8.38 5.75
N THR A 83 -14.05 -7.28 5.27
CA THR A 83 -13.95 -5.95 5.92
C THR A 83 -15.34 -5.40 6.17
N LEU A 84 -15.58 -4.89 7.38
CA LEU A 84 -16.76 -4.13 7.74
C LEU A 84 -16.49 -2.64 7.63
N TYR A 85 -17.43 -1.90 7.02
CA TYR A 85 -17.47 -0.45 7.04
C TYR A 85 -18.65 0.00 7.88
N LEU A 86 -18.38 0.62 9.03
CA LEU A 86 -19.42 1.04 9.99
C LEU A 86 -19.94 2.44 9.70
N ALA A 87 -21.26 2.61 9.86
CA ALA A 87 -21.91 3.89 9.99
C ALA A 87 -22.17 4.17 11.49
N LEU A 88 -21.61 5.26 12.02
CA LEU A 88 -21.69 5.63 13.42
C LEU A 88 -22.66 6.81 13.69
N ASP A 89 -23.20 7.39 12.64
CA ASP A 89 -24.23 8.42 12.69
C ASP A 89 -25.10 8.40 11.41
N GLU A 90 -26.10 9.29 11.33
CA GLU A 90 -27.03 9.35 10.18
C GLU A 90 -26.33 9.76 8.88
N HIS A 91 -25.27 10.59 8.96
CA HIS A 91 -24.50 10.98 7.78
C HIS A 91 -23.74 9.76 7.22
N ASP A 92 -23.07 9.01 8.09
CA ASP A 92 -22.37 7.78 7.70
C ASP A 92 -23.35 6.75 7.11
N GLN A 93 -24.57 6.67 7.67
CA GLN A 93 -25.62 5.77 7.17
C GLN A 93 -26.00 6.11 5.72
N ALA A 94 -26.20 7.39 5.41
CA ALA A 94 -26.50 7.83 4.05
C ALA A 94 -25.36 7.51 3.06
N GLU A 95 -24.10 7.65 3.51
CA GLU A 95 -22.93 7.33 2.68
C GLU A 95 -22.77 5.83 2.43
N ILE A 96 -23.04 4.96 3.42
CA ILE A 96 -22.98 3.50 3.18
C ILE A 96 -24.12 3.05 2.27
N GLU A 97 -25.32 3.63 2.34
CA GLU A 97 -26.43 3.32 1.43
C GLU A 97 -26.10 3.70 -0.01
N LYS A 98 -25.54 4.87 -0.23
CA LYS A 98 -25.06 5.32 -1.54
C LYS A 98 -23.96 4.40 -2.08
N ARG A 99 -22.99 3.99 -1.23
CA ARG A 99 -21.91 3.08 -1.57
C ARG A 99 -22.44 1.67 -1.90
N TYR A 100 -23.40 1.18 -1.13
CA TYR A 100 -24.10 -0.07 -1.40
C TYR A 100 -24.79 -0.06 -2.76
N TYR A 101 -25.52 1.02 -3.06
CA TYR A 101 -26.26 1.13 -4.31
C TYR A 101 -25.36 1.04 -5.55
N TRP A 102 -24.31 1.86 -5.62
CA TRP A 102 -23.44 1.84 -6.81
C TRP A 102 -22.66 0.53 -6.94
N GLN A 103 -22.20 -0.05 -5.83
CA GLN A 103 -21.44 -1.31 -5.88
C GLN A 103 -22.32 -2.49 -6.27
N THR A 104 -23.54 -2.52 -5.80
CA THR A 104 -24.54 -3.53 -6.22
C THR A 104 -24.85 -3.39 -7.72
N GLN A 105 -25.04 -2.17 -8.23
CA GLN A 105 -25.26 -1.92 -9.66
C GLN A 105 -24.04 -2.34 -10.51
N ALA A 106 -22.85 -2.21 -9.98
CA ALA A 106 -21.61 -2.68 -10.61
C ALA A 106 -21.39 -4.21 -10.50
N GLY A 107 -22.31 -4.96 -9.86
CA GLY A 107 -22.21 -6.40 -9.67
C GLY A 107 -21.14 -6.83 -8.67
N LEU A 108 -20.71 -5.92 -7.79
CA LEU A 108 -19.69 -6.19 -6.78
C LEU A 108 -20.32 -6.89 -5.55
N PRO A 109 -19.62 -7.84 -4.93
CA PRO A 109 -20.10 -8.47 -3.70
C PRO A 109 -20.02 -7.49 -2.53
N VAL A 110 -21.18 -7.10 -2.01
CA VAL A 110 -21.34 -6.21 -0.86
C VAL A 110 -22.66 -6.53 -0.16
N GLU A 111 -22.66 -6.53 1.17
CA GLU A 111 -23.83 -6.80 1.98
C GLU A 111 -24.15 -5.59 2.86
N LEU A 112 -25.41 -5.15 2.85
CA LEU A 112 -25.88 -4.09 3.74
C LEU A 112 -26.44 -4.74 5.01
N LEU A 113 -25.85 -4.40 6.15
CA LEU A 113 -26.22 -4.91 7.46
C LEU A 113 -26.89 -3.78 8.28
N ASN A 114 -28.00 -4.12 8.92
CA ASN A 114 -28.53 -3.24 9.96
C ASN A 114 -27.71 -3.35 11.25
N ALA A 115 -27.95 -2.47 12.21
CA ALA A 115 -27.22 -2.40 13.46
C ALA A 115 -27.21 -3.72 14.26
N SER A 116 -28.31 -4.49 14.24
CA SER A 116 -28.39 -5.78 14.93
C SER A 116 -27.46 -6.81 14.27
N ALA A 117 -27.58 -6.95 12.95
CA ALA A 117 -26.78 -7.91 12.19
C ALA A 117 -25.27 -7.58 12.26
N ALA A 118 -24.91 -6.28 12.23
CA ALA A 118 -23.52 -5.85 12.40
C ALA A 118 -22.98 -6.24 13.79
N ARG A 119 -23.76 -6.06 14.86
CA ARG A 119 -23.36 -6.46 16.23
C ARG A 119 -23.40 -7.98 16.47
N GLU A 120 -24.22 -8.73 15.75
CA GLU A 120 -24.16 -10.20 15.77
C GLU A 120 -22.86 -10.70 15.15
N LEU A 121 -22.42 -10.05 14.08
CA LEU A 121 -21.18 -10.39 13.38
C LEU A 121 -19.92 -9.97 14.18
N GLU A 122 -19.94 -8.76 14.77
CA GLU A 122 -18.87 -8.19 15.59
C GLU A 122 -19.43 -7.62 16.91
N PRO A 123 -19.51 -8.44 17.96
CA PRO A 123 -20.18 -8.06 19.22
C PRO A 123 -19.55 -6.89 19.98
N CYS A 124 -18.27 -6.58 19.69
CA CYS A 124 -17.52 -5.51 20.38
C CYS A 124 -17.60 -4.15 19.68
N ILE A 125 -18.33 -4.01 18.57
CA ILE A 125 -18.51 -2.70 17.94
C ILE A 125 -19.43 -1.81 18.79
N SER A 126 -19.32 -0.50 18.53
CA SER A 126 -20.08 0.52 19.27
C SER A 126 -21.59 0.29 19.21
N GLU A 127 -22.27 0.53 20.33
CA GLU A 127 -23.74 0.57 20.38
C GLU A 127 -24.34 1.70 19.53
N ALA A 128 -23.56 2.74 19.26
CA ALA A 128 -23.91 3.83 18.36
C ALA A 128 -23.90 3.43 16.87
N THR A 129 -23.55 2.18 16.52
CA THR A 129 -23.57 1.70 15.13
C THR A 129 -24.99 1.72 14.59
N HIS A 130 -25.22 2.48 13.53
CA HIS A 130 -26.50 2.58 12.78
C HIS A 130 -26.66 1.44 11.77
N GLY A 131 -25.56 1.04 11.14
CA GLY A 131 -25.50 -0.03 10.15
C GLY A 131 -24.06 -0.27 9.70
N ALA A 132 -23.89 -1.21 8.77
CA ALA A 132 -22.58 -1.51 8.20
C ALA A 132 -22.68 -2.02 6.75
N LEU A 133 -21.58 -1.93 6.00
CA LEU A 133 -21.37 -2.73 4.79
C LEU A 133 -20.35 -3.82 5.11
N LEU A 134 -20.66 -5.04 4.71
CA LEU A 134 -19.68 -6.13 4.65
C LEU A 134 -19.16 -6.26 3.22
N PHE A 135 -17.85 -6.21 3.08
CA PHE A 135 -17.13 -6.44 1.84
C PHE A 135 -16.37 -7.77 1.94
N PRO A 136 -16.94 -8.89 1.47
CA PRO A 136 -16.35 -10.21 1.67
C PRO A 136 -15.04 -10.43 0.88
N LYS A 137 -14.80 -9.60 -0.14
CA LYS A 137 -13.55 -9.67 -0.94
C LYS A 137 -12.48 -8.67 -0.49
N ASP A 138 -12.80 -7.71 0.36
CA ASP A 138 -11.81 -6.80 0.92
C ASP A 138 -11.16 -7.45 2.14
N ILE A 139 -9.89 -7.76 2.01
CA ILE A 139 -9.11 -8.69 2.82
C ILE A 139 -7.88 -8.00 3.43
N GLN A 140 -7.05 -8.74 4.14
CA GLN A 140 -5.81 -8.21 4.71
C GLN A 140 -4.64 -9.20 4.61
N VAL A 141 -3.42 -8.67 4.76
CA VAL A 141 -2.18 -9.42 4.83
C VAL A 141 -1.30 -8.87 5.95
N GLU A 142 -0.50 -9.70 6.60
CA GLU A 142 0.51 -9.20 7.52
C GLU A 142 1.68 -8.62 6.71
N ASN A 143 1.68 -7.29 6.57
CA ASN A 143 2.60 -6.57 5.69
C ASN A 143 4.10 -6.73 6.04
N ARG A 144 4.45 -6.95 7.31
CA ARG A 144 5.83 -7.17 7.75
C ARG A 144 6.30 -8.57 7.38
N ARG A 145 5.41 -9.58 7.48
CA ARG A 145 5.69 -10.94 6.99
C ARG A 145 5.80 -10.97 5.46
N LEU A 146 4.93 -10.24 4.77
CA LEU A 146 5.00 -10.06 3.32
C LEU A 146 6.33 -9.44 2.88
N LEU A 147 6.82 -8.41 3.59
CA LEU A 147 8.14 -7.83 3.34
C LEU A 147 9.26 -8.86 3.54
N SER A 148 9.18 -9.65 4.61
CA SER A 148 10.17 -10.70 4.90
C SER A 148 10.15 -11.79 3.83
N ALA A 149 8.96 -12.23 3.40
CA ALA A 149 8.82 -13.21 2.32
C ALA A 149 9.41 -12.69 1.01
N LEU A 150 9.09 -11.46 0.60
CA LEU A 150 9.65 -10.85 -0.60
C LEU A 150 11.18 -10.69 -0.53
N ALA A 151 11.72 -10.25 0.60
CA ALA A 151 13.17 -10.13 0.79
C ALA A 151 13.87 -11.49 0.67
N ASN A 152 13.29 -12.55 1.25
CA ASN A 152 13.80 -13.90 1.10
C ASN A 152 13.68 -14.43 -0.33
N SER A 153 12.55 -14.18 -1.00
CA SER A 153 12.33 -14.60 -2.38
C SER A 153 13.37 -13.98 -3.33
N VAL A 154 13.57 -12.66 -3.28
CA VAL A 154 14.56 -12.00 -4.16
C VAL A 154 15.99 -12.50 -3.90
N ALA A 155 16.34 -12.79 -2.64
CA ALA A 155 17.65 -13.36 -2.30
C ALA A 155 17.82 -14.77 -2.90
N ARG A 156 16.81 -15.63 -2.79
CA ARG A 156 16.83 -16.99 -3.38
C ARG A 156 16.88 -16.97 -4.92
N LEU A 157 16.26 -15.97 -5.55
CA LEU A 157 16.28 -15.77 -7.00
C LEU A 157 17.60 -15.15 -7.51
N GLY A 158 18.55 -14.85 -6.63
CA GLY A 158 19.86 -14.31 -7.00
C GLY A 158 19.86 -12.82 -7.33
N VAL A 159 18.83 -12.06 -6.90
CA VAL A 159 18.82 -10.61 -7.01
C VAL A 159 19.89 -10.03 -6.09
N THR A 160 20.75 -9.15 -6.62
CA THR A 160 21.72 -8.43 -5.79
C THR A 160 21.01 -7.34 -5.00
N VAL A 161 21.07 -7.41 -3.66
CA VAL A 161 20.48 -6.39 -2.78
C VAL A 161 21.61 -5.61 -2.09
N ILE A 162 21.59 -4.28 -2.27
CA ILE A 162 22.58 -3.36 -1.70
C ILE A 162 21.83 -2.37 -0.80
N THR A 163 22.02 -2.53 0.50
CA THR A 163 21.43 -1.66 1.52
C THR A 163 22.36 -0.52 1.92
N GLU A 164 21.86 0.43 2.73
CA GLU A 164 22.63 1.59 3.23
C GLU A 164 23.30 2.36 2.10
N THR A 165 22.63 2.42 0.92
CA THR A 165 23.17 3.04 -0.29
C THR A 165 22.14 3.98 -0.89
N ASN A 166 22.46 5.27 -0.88
CA ASN A 166 21.59 6.32 -1.40
C ASN A 166 21.87 6.59 -2.87
N VAL A 167 20.87 6.47 -3.72
CA VAL A 167 20.92 6.91 -5.12
C VAL A 167 20.72 8.42 -5.17
N GLU A 168 21.69 9.13 -5.74
CA GLU A 168 21.71 10.59 -5.80
C GLU A 168 21.22 11.12 -7.16
N SER A 169 21.66 10.46 -8.25
CA SER A 169 21.30 10.89 -9.60
C SER A 169 21.32 9.74 -10.61
N LEU A 170 20.63 9.95 -11.73
CA LEU A 170 20.82 9.13 -12.93
C LEU A 170 22.12 9.52 -13.64
N ILE A 171 22.79 8.53 -14.23
CA ILE A 171 23.87 8.73 -15.20
C ILE A 171 23.26 8.58 -16.59
N LEU A 172 23.28 9.63 -17.38
CA LEU A 172 22.65 9.69 -18.69
C LEU A 172 23.70 9.90 -19.80
N GLU A 173 23.44 9.31 -20.96
CA GLU A 173 24.12 9.65 -22.22
C GLU A 173 23.02 10.10 -23.20
N GLY A 174 22.97 11.41 -23.46
CA GLY A 174 21.82 12.01 -24.11
C GLY A 174 20.52 11.77 -23.35
N HIS A 175 19.56 11.13 -23.98
CA HIS A 175 18.26 10.76 -23.39
C HIS A 175 18.21 9.29 -22.94
N ARG A 176 19.34 8.64 -22.69
CA ARG A 176 19.36 7.21 -22.32
C ARG A 176 20.05 6.98 -20.98
N VAL A 177 19.45 6.14 -20.14
CA VAL A 177 20.05 5.67 -18.89
C VAL A 177 21.32 4.87 -19.18
N LYS A 178 22.41 5.15 -18.42
CA LYS A 178 23.66 4.39 -18.38
C LYS A 178 23.97 3.87 -16.98
N GLY A 179 23.24 4.31 -15.98
CA GLY A 179 23.43 3.88 -14.61
C GLY A 179 22.87 4.87 -13.59
N VAL A 180 23.32 4.68 -12.36
CA VAL A 180 23.01 5.56 -11.24
C VAL A 180 24.28 5.92 -10.48
N GLN A 181 24.35 7.17 -10.00
CA GLN A 181 25.36 7.63 -9.05
C GLN A 181 24.80 7.47 -7.64
N THR A 182 25.62 6.90 -6.77
CA THR A 182 25.28 6.71 -5.36
C THR A 182 26.37 7.30 -4.45
N ASN A 183 26.08 7.40 -3.15
CA ASN A 183 27.08 7.76 -2.13
C ASN A 183 28.20 6.71 -1.96
N ARG A 184 28.14 5.56 -2.66
CA ARG A 184 29.16 4.50 -2.65
C ARG A 184 29.81 4.26 -4.02
N GLY A 185 29.55 5.14 -4.99
CA GLY A 185 30.07 5.04 -6.35
C GLY A 185 28.98 4.83 -7.38
N ALA A 186 29.38 4.62 -8.62
CA ALA A 186 28.49 4.47 -9.76
C ALA A 186 28.16 3.00 -10.03
N PHE A 187 26.91 2.75 -10.42
CA PHE A 187 26.45 1.44 -10.91
C PHE A 187 25.99 1.61 -12.35
N SER A 188 26.57 0.84 -13.26
CA SER A 188 26.20 0.85 -14.68
C SER A 188 25.03 -0.08 -14.95
N CYS A 189 24.02 0.42 -15.65
CA CYS A 189 22.87 -0.37 -16.11
C CYS A 189 22.18 0.32 -17.28
N ALA A 190 21.43 -0.45 -18.07
CA ALA A 190 20.64 0.07 -19.18
C ALA A 190 19.20 0.44 -18.77
N THR A 191 18.76 -0.03 -17.61
CA THR A 191 17.38 0.17 -17.13
C THR A 191 17.39 0.51 -15.65
N VAL A 192 16.64 1.55 -15.28
CA VAL A 192 16.43 1.97 -13.89
C VAL A 192 14.94 2.05 -13.60
N VAL A 193 14.51 1.47 -12.48
CA VAL A 193 13.15 1.63 -11.94
C VAL A 193 13.22 2.46 -10.67
N ILE A 194 12.60 3.63 -10.67
CA ILE A 194 12.49 4.47 -9.48
C ILE A 194 11.30 3.99 -8.63
N ALA A 195 11.62 3.29 -7.54
CA ALA A 195 10.67 2.80 -6.54
C ALA A 195 10.98 3.35 -5.13
N ALA A 196 11.53 4.57 -5.07
CA ALA A 196 12.11 5.16 -3.86
C ALA A 196 11.07 5.85 -2.93
N GLY A 197 9.77 5.59 -3.13
CA GLY A 197 8.71 6.14 -2.29
C GLY A 197 8.75 7.68 -2.24
N PRO A 198 8.64 8.31 -1.06
CA PRO A 198 8.63 9.78 -0.96
C PRO A 198 9.97 10.43 -1.30
N TRP A 199 11.05 9.65 -1.43
CA TRP A 199 12.37 10.13 -1.86
C TRP A 199 12.59 10.09 -3.37
N SER A 200 11.61 9.63 -4.15
CA SER A 200 11.72 9.53 -5.62
C SER A 200 12.06 10.85 -6.28
N SER A 201 11.53 11.97 -5.77
CA SER A 201 11.75 13.32 -6.30
C SER A 201 13.16 13.88 -6.02
N PHE A 202 13.95 13.24 -5.16
CA PHE A 202 15.32 13.69 -4.86
C PHE A 202 16.38 13.08 -5.78
N ILE A 203 16.01 12.11 -6.61
CA ILE A 203 16.92 11.51 -7.59
C ILE A 203 17.07 12.50 -8.73
N GLN A 204 18.27 13.12 -8.84
CA GLN A 204 18.54 14.11 -9.87
C GLN A 204 18.45 13.51 -11.28
N HIS A 205 18.04 14.33 -12.23
CA HIS A 205 17.83 13.96 -13.66
C HIS A 205 16.67 12.99 -13.92
N ALA A 206 15.81 12.76 -12.95
CA ALA A 206 14.70 11.81 -13.11
C ALA A 206 13.43 12.41 -13.72
N SER A 207 13.34 13.72 -13.97
CA SER A 207 12.18 14.42 -14.60
C SER A 207 10.82 14.00 -14.02
N LEU A 208 10.73 13.79 -12.72
CA LEU A 208 9.52 13.30 -12.05
C LEU A 208 8.79 14.44 -11.35
N ALA A 209 7.47 14.48 -11.50
CA ALA A 209 6.62 15.34 -10.69
C ALA A 209 6.81 15.07 -9.19
N PRO A 210 6.67 16.09 -8.32
CA PRO A 210 6.91 15.91 -6.89
C PRO A 210 6.08 14.79 -6.26
N ILE A 211 6.76 13.93 -5.51
CA ILE A 211 6.15 12.95 -4.62
C ILE A 211 6.35 13.44 -3.20
N GLU A 212 5.26 13.77 -2.52
CA GLU A 212 5.30 14.33 -1.19
C GLU A 212 5.11 13.26 -0.10
N PRO A 213 5.83 13.36 1.03
CA PRO A 213 5.58 12.51 2.17
C PRO A 213 4.32 12.93 2.92
N VAL A 214 3.41 11.99 3.15
CA VAL A 214 2.26 12.18 4.06
C VAL A 214 2.44 11.24 5.24
N ARG A 215 2.66 11.81 6.43
CA ARG A 215 2.84 11.04 7.66
C ARG A 215 1.54 10.36 8.07
N GLY A 216 1.63 9.09 8.42
CA GLY A 216 0.58 8.34 9.12
C GLY A 216 1.14 7.73 10.39
N GLN A 217 0.49 8.00 11.51
CA GLN A 217 0.82 7.40 12.80
C GLN A 217 -0.11 6.21 13.06
N MET A 218 0.37 5.22 13.80
CA MET A 218 -0.31 3.98 14.11
C MET A 218 -0.13 3.62 15.58
N VAL A 219 -1.11 2.92 16.13
CA VAL A 219 -1.06 2.31 17.46
C VAL A 219 -1.25 0.80 17.31
N CYS A 220 -0.47 0.04 18.05
CA CYS A 220 -0.64 -1.39 18.23
C CYS A 220 -1.06 -1.67 19.67
N LEU A 221 -2.15 -2.41 19.78
CA LEU A 221 -2.70 -2.87 21.07
C LEU A 221 -2.53 -4.39 21.18
N GLU A 222 -2.48 -4.90 22.40
CA GLU A 222 -2.59 -6.36 22.65
C GLU A 222 -4.03 -6.71 22.94
N SER A 223 -4.60 -7.61 22.12
CA SER A 223 -5.98 -8.09 22.21
C SER A 223 -5.99 -9.62 22.30
N LYS A 224 -5.98 -10.14 23.53
CA LYS A 224 -6.04 -11.58 23.82
C LYS A 224 -7.06 -11.85 24.94
N PRO A 225 -8.27 -12.41 24.57
CA PRO A 225 -8.69 -12.82 23.23
C PRO A 225 -8.93 -11.61 22.29
N GLN A 226 -8.93 -11.87 20.97
CA GLN A 226 -9.24 -10.83 19.99
C GLN A 226 -10.65 -10.27 20.20
N VAL A 227 -10.75 -8.93 20.22
CA VAL A 227 -12.02 -8.22 20.37
C VAL A 227 -12.79 -8.07 19.03
N THR A 228 -12.10 -8.21 17.90
CA THR A 228 -12.72 -8.18 16.56
C THR A 228 -12.13 -9.29 15.69
N ARG A 229 -12.91 -9.76 14.70
CA ARG A 229 -12.48 -10.76 13.72
C ARG A 229 -12.21 -10.14 12.34
N HIS A 230 -13.06 -9.18 11.95
CA HIS A 230 -12.94 -8.48 10.68
C HIS A 230 -12.02 -7.27 10.80
N VAL A 231 -11.46 -6.83 9.69
CA VAL A 231 -11.03 -5.45 9.55
C VAL A 231 -12.26 -4.57 9.72
N ILE A 232 -12.19 -3.58 10.61
CA ILE A 232 -13.27 -2.62 10.79
C ILE A 232 -12.81 -1.25 10.32
N PHE A 233 -13.52 -0.69 9.36
CA PHE A 233 -13.29 0.62 8.79
C PHE A 233 -14.45 1.56 9.12
N SER A 234 -14.16 2.84 9.27
CA SER A 234 -15.15 3.91 9.41
C SER A 234 -14.57 5.22 8.88
N PRO A 235 -15.37 6.27 8.68
CA PRO A 235 -14.84 7.60 8.34
C PRO A 235 -13.84 8.16 9.37
N ARG A 236 -13.87 7.64 10.60
CA ARG A 236 -13.00 8.10 11.69
C ARG A 236 -11.64 7.40 11.72
N GLY A 237 -11.56 6.18 11.19
CA GLY A 237 -10.35 5.37 11.20
C GLY A 237 -10.63 3.89 10.97
N TYR A 238 -9.66 3.05 11.33
CA TYR A 238 -9.80 1.62 11.14
C TYR A 238 -9.12 0.82 12.26
N ILE A 239 -9.57 -0.42 12.41
CA ILE A 239 -9.03 -1.42 13.31
C ILE A 239 -8.72 -2.68 12.51
N VAL A 240 -7.52 -3.24 12.69
CA VAL A 240 -7.04 -4.40 11.94
C VAL A 240 -6.56 -5.47 12.90
N PRO A 241 -7.29 -6.59 13.10
CA PRO A 241 -6.86 -7.69 13.93
C PRO A 241 -5.73 -8.49 13.26
N ARG A 242 -4.83 -9.03 14.08
CA ARG A 242 -3.73 -9.90 13.66
C ARG A 242 -3.83 -11.26 14.32
N GLN A 243 -3.38 -12.32 13.65
CA GLN A 243 -3.47 -13.70 14.16
C GLN A 243 -2.71 -13.90 15.48
N ASP A 244 -1.65 -13.13 15.72
CA ASP A 244 -0.82 -13.21 16.93
C ASP A 244 -1.39 -12.47 18.15
N GLY A 245 -2.57 -11.86 18.03
CA GLY A 245 -3.23 -11.09 19.08
C GLY A 245 -2.88 -9.62 19.11
N ARG A 246 -2.14 -9.11 18.12
CA ARG A 246 -2.02 -7.67 17.92
C ARG A 246 -3.31 -7.11 17.30
N LEU A 247 -3.67 -5.90 17.70
CA LEU A 247 -4.76 -5.13 17.12
C LEU A 247 -4.21 -3.76 16.69
N LEU A 248 -4.22 -3.49 15.40
CA LEU A 248 -3.71 -2.23 14.87
C LEU A 248 -4.84 -1.21 14.79
N ALA A 249 -4.60 0.00 15.27
CA ALA A 249 -5.51 1.13 15.12
C ALA A 249 -4.82 2.25 14.32
N GLY A 250 -5.53 2.86 13.39
CA GLY A 250 -4.99 3.92 12.54
C GLY A 250 -6.07 4.70 11.80
N SER A 251 -5.62 5.72 11.14
CA SER A 251 -4.32 6.35 11.15
C SER A 251 -4.45 7.86 11.01
N THR A 252 -3.44 8.60 11.43
CA THR A 252 -3.38 10.02 11.07
C THR A 252 -3.04 10.20 9.58
N SER A 253 -3.30 11.40 9.06
CA SER A 253 -2.89 11.83 7.71
C SER A 253 -2.41 13.29 7.80
N GLU A 254 -1.08 13.49 7.76
CA GLU A 254 -0.46 14.76 8.12
C GLU A 254 0.60 15.17 7.08
N ARG A 255 0.48 16.39 6.55
CA ARG A 255 1.47 16.99 5.65
C ARG A 255 2.50 17.76 6.46
N VAL A 256 3.51 17.07 6.97
CA VAL A 256 4.56 17.60 7.86
C VAL A 256 5.98 17.38 7.31
N GLY A 257 6.08 17.24 5.98
CA GLY A 257 7.34 16.89 5.31
C GLY A 257 7.87 15.55 5.79
N PHE A 258 9.17 15.46 5.94
CA PHE A 258 9.86 14.22 6.35
C PHE A 258 9.92 13.98 7.87
N ALA A 259 9.16 14.72 8.67
CA ALA A 259 9.08 14.49 10.10
C ALA A 259 8.34 13.18 10.41
N LYS A 260 9.07 12.16 10.87
CA LYS A 260 8.59 10.79 11.12
C LYS A 260 8.33 10.52 12.62
N SER A 261 8.20 11.55 13.43
CA SER A 261 7.95 11.40 14.86
C SER A 261 6.52 10.99 15.15
N VAL A 262 6.33 10.12 16.14
CA VAL A 262 5.05 9.88 16.79
C VAL A 262 4.76 11.01 17.76
N THR A 263 3.53 11.51 17.77
CA THR A 263 3.12 12.63 18.62
C THR A 263 2.00 12.26 19.58
N ALA A 264 1.98 12.84 20.77
CA ALA A 264 0.92 12.62 21.76
C ALA A 264 -0.47 12.91 21.18
N GLY A 265 -0.61 14.01 20.42
CA GLY A 265 -1.87 14.38 19.79
C GLY A 265 -2.33 13.35 18.74
N GLY A 266 -1.42 12.84 17.92
CA GLY A 266 -1.72 11.80 16.92
C GLY A 266 -2.19 10.50 17.58
N ILE A 267 -1.49 10.03 18.61
CA ILE A 267 -1.87 8.82 19.34
C ILE A 267 -3.23 9.01 20.05
N SER A 268 -3.43 10.15 20.71
CA SER A 268 -4.71 10.46 21.37
C SER A 268 -5.88 10.45 20.36
N SER A 269 -5.70 11.06 19.19
CA SER A 269 -6.72 11.07 18.12
C SER A 269 -7.03 9.65 17.61
N ILE A 270 -6.01 8.82 17.36
CA ILE A 270 -6.22 7.43 16.92
C ILE A 270 -6.99 6.62 17.98
N LEU A 271 -6.59 6.74 19.24
CA LEU A 271 -7.26 6.02 20.33
C LEU A 271 -8.71 6.45 20.51
N ALA A 272 -8.99 7.75 20.42
CA ALA A 272 -10.35 8.28 20.48
C ALA A 272 -11.21 7.70 19.34
N SER A 273 -10.74 7.75 18.11
CA SER A 273 -11.43 7.18 16.94
C SER A 273 -11.64 5.67 17.05
N ALA A 274 -10.62 4.95 17.54
CA ALA A 274 -10.71 3.51 17.73
C ALA A 274 -11.73 3.10 18.82
N GLN A 275 -11.87 3.90 19.89
CA GLN A 275 -12.86 3.70 20.94
C GLN A 275 -14.28 4.00 20.46
N GLU A 276 -14.46 4.97 19.54
CA GLU A 276 -15.77 5.20 18.90
C GLU A 276 -16.21 3.98 18.07
N ILE A 277 -15.26 3.30 17.40
CA ILE A 277 -15.50 2.09 16.61
C ILE A 277 -15.78 0.89 17.53
N THR A 278 -14.89 0.67 18.50
CA THR A 278 -14.91 -0.49 19.40
C THR A 278 -14.54 -0.04 20.82
N PRO A 279 -15.54 0.24 21.71
CA PRO A 279 -15.29 0.77 23.05
C PRO A 279 -14.37 -0.12 23.92
N ALA A 280 -14.37 -1.43 23.68
CA ALA A 280 -13.52 -2.39 24.39
C ALA A 280 -12.00 -2.08 24.29
N ILE A 281 -11.58 -1.31 23.30
CA ILE A 281 -10.18 -0.88 23.12
C ILE A 281 -9.68 -0.06 24.32
N ALA A 282 -10.53 0.66 25.03
CA ALA A 282 -10.14 1.44 26.21
C ALA A 282 -9.41 0.63 27.28
N GLY A 283 -9.66 -0.67 27.38
CA GLY A 283 -9.03 -1.56 28.36
C GLY A 283 -7.80 -2.31 27.84
N LEU A 284 -7.41 -2.15 26.57
CA LEU A 284 -6.31 -2.91 25.98
C LEU A 284 -4.95 -2.23 26.20
N PRO A 285 -3.89 -2.99 26.51
CA PRO A 285 -2.54 -2.46 26.60
C PRO A 285 -2.03 -1.94 25.27
N ILE A 286 -1.38 -0.77 25.24
CA ILE A 286 -0.60 -0.29 24.10
C ILE A 286 0.75 -1.01 24.13
N VAL A 287 1.10 -1.70 23.03
CA VAL A 287 2.36 -2.44 22.93
C VAL A 287 3.36 -1.79 21.98
N ASP A 288 2.91 -1.00 21.02
CA ASP A 288 3.81 -0.29 20.10
C ASP A 288 3.10 0.93 19.46
N THR A 289 3.90 1.91 19.04
CA THR A 289 3.46 3.06 18.25
C THR A 289 4.52 3.40 17.21
N TRP A 290 4.11 3.71 15.99
CA TRP A 290 5.04 4.10 14.93
C TRP A 290 4.42 5.10 13.96
N ALA A 291 5.26 5.64 13.10
CA ALA A 291 4.84 6.50 11.99
C ALA A 291 5.54 6.08 10.70
N GLY A 292 4.87 6.29 9.57
CA GLY A 292 5.40 6.11 8.22
C GLY A 292 5.11 7.29 7.33
N LEU A 293 5.87 7.41 6.26
CA LEU A 293 5.74 8.47 5.26
C LEU A 293 5.20 7.86 3.96
N ARG A 294 3.90 8.09 3.70
CA ARG A 294 3.26 7.63 2.47
C ARG A 294 3.72 8.48 1.29
N PRO A 295 4.12 7.86 0.16
CA PRO A 295 4.49 8.61 -1.06
C PRO A 295 3.24 9.09 -1.79
N CYS A 296 2.92 10.37 -1.69
CA CYS A 296 1.74 10.96 -2.32
C CYS A 296 2.14 11.78 -3.55
N SER A 297 1.61 11.44 -4.71
CA SER A 297 1.66 12.27 -5.92
C SER A 297 0.68 13.45 -5.84
N ALA A 298 0.74 14.37 -6.76
CA ALA A 298 -0.12 15.56 -6.73
C ALA A 298 -1.62 15.23 -6.82
N ASP A 299 -1.99 14.14 -7.49
CA ASP A 299 -3.37 13.66 -7.63
C ASP A 299 -3.71 12.46 -6.72
N GLY A 300 -2.76 11.99 -5.91
CA GLY A 300 -2.93 10.85 -5.01
C GLY A 300 -2.87 9.48 -5.70
N LEU A 301 -2.70 9.44 -7.03
CA LEU A 301 -2.62 8.21 -7.81
C LEU A 301 -1.16 7.75 -8.00
N PRO A 302 -0.90 6.45 -8.17
CA PRO A 302 0.46 5.96 -8.38
C PRO A 302 1.05 6.50 -9.70
N VAL A 303 2.39 6.54 -9.76
CA VAL A 303 3.15 6.87 -10.98
C VAL A 303 3.82 5.60 -11.46
N LEU A 304 3.32 5.04 -12.58
CA LEU A 304 3.69 3.72 -13.09
C LEU A 304 3.99 3.77 -14.59
N GLY A 305 5.05 3.09 -15.00
CA GLY A 305 5.38 2.90 -16.40
C GLY A 305 6.69 3.54 -16.85
N PRO A 306 6.99 3.48 -18.16
CA PRO A 306 8.19 4.07 -18.74
C PRO A 306 8.13 5.61 -18.70
N CYS A 307 9.31 6.22 -18.64
CA CYS A 307 9.51 7.64 -18.90
C CYS A 307 9.58 7.88 -20.41
N ASP A 308 8.82 8.84 -20.94
CA ASP A 308 8.85 9.15 -22.38
C ASP A 308 10.07 9.95 -22.80
N GLU A 309 10.68 10.70 -21.87
CA GLU A 309 11.80 11.58 -22.13
C GLU A 309 13.16 10.87 -22.02
N ILE A 310 13.23 9.76 -21.27
CA ILE A 310 14.48 9.08 -20.94
C ILE A 310 14.36 7.58 -21.19
N ASP A 311 15.03 7.10 -22.21
CA ASP A 311 15.09 5.67 -22.55
C ASP A 311 15.69 4.86 -21.41
N GLY A 312 15.04 3.76 -21.04
CA GLY A 312 15.47 2.86 -19.98
C GLY A 312 15.10 3.32 -18.56
N LEU A 313 14.39 4.45 -18.43
CA LEU A 313 13.87 4.89 -17.14
C LEU A 313 12.40 4.49 -16.97
N PHE A 314 12.08 3.94 -15.79
CA PHE A 314 10.73 3.57 -15.38
C PHE A 314 10.40 4.13 -14.01
N TYR A 315 9.13 4.43 -13.77
CA TYR A 315 8.61 4.86 -12.47
C TYR A 315 7.69 3.80 -11.88
N ALA A 316 7.84 3.53 -10.59
CA ALA A 316 6.95 2.71 -9.79
C ALA A 316 6.86 3.30 -8.37
N THR A 317 6.25 4.46 -8.24
CA THR A 317 6.21 5.27 -7.01
C THR A 317 4.85 5.95 -6.84
N GLY A 318 4.69 6.76 -5.79
CA GLY A 318 3.45 7.52 -5.60
C GLY A 318 2.24 6.68 -5.17
N HIS A 319 2.42 5.44 -4.72
CA HIS A 319 1.33 4.53 -4.37
C HIS A 319 0.48 4.98 -3.16
N TYR A 320 0.88 6.06 -2.51
CA TYR A 320 0.22 6.68 -1.36
C TYR A 320 -0.20 5.66 -0.29
N ARG A 321 -1.49 5.39 -0.13
CA ARG A 321 -2.04 4.45 0.86
C ARG A 321 -2.03 3.00 0.38
N ASN A 322 -1.91 2.78 -0.93
CA ASN A 322 -2.21 1.52 -1.60
C ASN A 322 -0.97 0.71 -2.02
N GLY A 323 0.23 1.03 -1.51
CA GLY A 323 1.47 0.35 -1.89
C GLY A 323 1.52 -1.13 -1.53
N ILE A 324 0.85 -1.57 -0.47
CA ILE A 324 0.68 -2.99 -0.16
C ILE A 324 -0.31 -3.60 -1.17
N LEU A 325 -1.52 -3.07 -1.27
CA LEU A 325 -2.56 -3.53 -2.18
C LEU A 325 -2.06 -3.68 -3.62
N LEU A 326 -1.35 -2.68 -4.14
CA LEU A 326 -0.92 -2.64 -5.54
C LEU A 326 0.37 -3.42 -5.84
N ALA A 327 1.02 -4.02 -4.84
CA ALA A 327 2.32 -4.67 -5.03
C ALA A 327 2.29 -5.78 -6.10
N PRO A 328 1.35 -6.76 -6.10
CA PRO A 328 1.33 -7.82 -7.10
C PRO A 328 1.15 -7.30 -8.53
N VAL A 329 0.14 -6.47 -8.77
CA VAL A 329 -0.15 -5.93 -10.12
C VAL A 329 0.96 -5.02 -10.62
N THR A 330 1.59 -4.23 -9.73
CA THR A 330 2.74 -3.40 -10.10
C THR A 330 3.92 -4.28 -10.54
N GLY A 331 4.21 -5.36 -9.81
CA GLY A 331 5.27 -6.31 -10.18
C GLY A 331 5.03 -6.91 -11.56
N GLU A 332 3.83 -7.45 -11.79
CA GLU A 332 3.42 -8.06 -13.06
C GLU A 332 3.54 -7.08 -14.24
N LEU A 333 2.88 -5.92 -14.14
CA LEU A 333 2.79 -4.97 -15.26
C LEU A 333 4.14 -4.29 -15.56
N MET A 334 4.91 -3.95 -14.53
CA MET A 334 6.21 -3.32 -14.70
C MET A 334 7.24 -4.30 -15.27
N SER A 335 7.26 -5.55 -14.82
CA SER A 335 8.19 -6.56 -15.36
C SER A 335 7.87 -6.87 -16.83
N THR A 336 6.59 -6.91 -17.21
CA THR A 336 6.16 -7.04 -18.60
C THR A 336 6.65 -5.86 -19.44
N ALA A 337 6.44 -4.64 -18.98
CA ALA A 337 6.87 -3.44 -19.69
C ALA A 337 8.41 -3.40 -19.88
N ILE A 338 9.17 -3.84 -18.89
CA ILE A 338 10.65 -3.82 -18.93
C ILE A 338 11.21 -4.93 -19.84
N ILE A 339 10.67 -6.15 -19.76
CA ILE A 339 11.23 -7.30 -20.50
C ILE A 339 10.73 -7.35 -21.95
N GLU A 340 9.44 -7.12 -22.14
CA GLU A 340 8.77 -7.30 -23.43
C GLU A 340 8.67 -5.98 -24.21
N GLY A 341 8.94 -4.84 -23.58
CA GLY A 341 8.74 -3.51 -24.18
C GLY A 341 7.26 -3.15 -24.41
N VAL A 342 6.34 -3.92 -23.81
CA VAL A 342 4.88 -3.75 -23.99
C VAL A 342 4.28 -3.13 -22.73
N THR A 343 3.85 -1.88 -22.84
CA THR A 343 3.14 -1.20 -21.75
C THR A 343 1.65 -1.56 -21.79
N SER A 344 1.15 -2.14 -20.71
CA SER A 344 -0.27 -2.47 -20.57
C SER A 344 -1.13 -1.20 -20.63
N PRO A 345 -2.29 -1.22 -21.29
CA PRO A 345 -3.27 -0.12 -21.24
C PRO A 345 -3.70 0.27 -19.82
N LEU A 346 -3.66 -0.67 -18.88
CA LEU A 346 -3.95 -0.42 -17.46
C LEU A 346 -2.98 0.57 -16.81
N LEU A 347 -1.78 0.77 -17.37
CA LEU A 347 -0.82 1.74 -16.85
C LEU A 347 -1.02 3.15 -17.43
N THR A 348 -1.78 3.30 -18.51
CA THR A 348 -1.95 4.58 -19.21
C THR A 348 -2.42 5.72 -18.29
N PRO A 349 -3.42 5.54 -17.42
CA PRO A 349 -3.87 6.61 -16.53
C PRO A 349 -2.84 7.00 -15.45
N PHE A 350 -1.82 6.16 -15.24
CA PHE A 350 -0.85 6.30 -14.15
C PHE A 350 0.54 6.72 -14.61
N ARG A 351 0.72 7.02 -15.88
CA ARG A 351 2.01 7.46 -16.43
C ARG A 351 2.42 8.84 -15.89
N ALA A 352 3.72 9.10 -15.87
CA ALA A 352 4.26 10.36 -15.35
C ALA A 352 3.90 11.57 -16.22
N ASP A 353 3.72 11.39 -17.53
CA ASP A 353 3.38 12.43 -18.50
C ASP A 353 2.02 13.09 -18.25
N ARG A 354 1.11 12.46 -17.50
CA ARG A 354 -0.16 13.08 -17.08
C ARG A 354 0.01 14.41 -16.32
N PHE A 355 1.19 14.63 -15.73
CA PHE A 355 1.53 15.87 -15.04
C PHE A 355 2.09 16.94 -15.97
N LEU A 356 2.59 16.57 -17.16
CA LEU A 356 3.09 17.52 -18.16
C LEU A 356 1.96 18.23 -18.91
N LEU A 357 0.76 17.59 -18.96
CA LEU A 357 -0.41 18.09 -19.68
C LEU A 357 -1.26 19.10 -18.88
N ARG A 358 -0.93 19.34 -17.61
CA ARG A 358 -1.61 20.35 -16.78
C ARG A 358 -0.70 21.54 -16.57
N PRO A 359 -0.96 22.72 -17.17
CA PRO A 359 -0.31 23.94 -16.72
C PRO A 359 -0.66 24.11 -15.23
N VAL A 360 0.38 24.26 -14.41
CA VAL A 360 0.21 24.62 -13.00
C VAL A 360 -0.48 25.98 -12.99
N GLY A 361 -1.77 26.00 -12.65
CA GLY A 361 -2.58 27.20 -12.45
C GLY A 361 -2.37 27.78 -11.06
#